data_56b32e358c55b73646f2200da38fe1e8
#
_entry.id   56b32e358c55b73646f2200da38fe1e8
#
_cell.length_a   1.000
_cell.length_b   1.000
_cell.length_c   1.000
_cell.angle_alpha   90.00
_cell.angle_beta   90.00
_cell.angle_gamma   90.00
#
_symmetry.space_group_name_H-M   'P 1'
#
loop_
_entity.id
_entity.type
_entity.pdbx_description
1 polymer ?
#
loop_
_entity_poly.entity_id
_entity_poly.type
_entity_poly.pdbx_seq_one_letter_code
_entity_poly.pdbx_strand_id
1 'polypeptide(L)'
;MKILLTGGGTAGHVMPHLALLNDFRKNFDQLVYVGSISGMEKDIIEKQKDIVYHGVETTKFVRKKLWRNLLIPFKLIKGIHQSKKIIKQEKPNVVFSKGGYVSLPVVIASKRCKVPVVAHESDLEMGLANKLSKPYCKVICTSFEKTAQKCKKAVCTGSPIRTDMVKSKAEAMKKLGIDTNKPILV
;
A
#
# COMPACT_ATOMS: atom_id res chain seq x y z
N MET A 1 1.26 -16.38 -12.11
CA MET A 1 1.79 -15.96 -10.77
C MET A 1 0.76 -15.13 -10.03
N LYS A 2 0.78 -15.14 -8.69
CA LYS A 2 -0.16 -14.39 -7.85
C LYS A 2 0.58 -13.34 -7.03
N ILE A 3 0.07 -12.09 -7.01
CA ILE A 3 0.56 -11.03 -6.13
C ILE A 3 -0.49 -10.71 -5.06
N LEU A 4 -0.03 -10.50 -3.84
CA LEU A 4 -0.84 -9.98 -2.75
C LEU A 4 -0.46 -8.53 -2.46
N LEU A 5 -1.44 -7.65 -2.54
CA LEU A 5 -1.30 -6.22 -2.28
C LEU A 5 -1.77 -5.90 -0.87
N THR A 6 -1.13 -4.96 -0.19
CA THR A 6 -1.56 -4.50 1.13
C THR A 6 -1.17 -3.06 1.39
N GLY A 7 -2.06 -2.33 2.00
CA GLY A 7 -1.91 -0.94 2.36
C GLY A 7 -3.26 -0.37 2.78
N GLY A 8 -3.29 0.74 3.46
CA GLY A 8 -4.58 1.32 3.83
C GLY A 8 -4.51 2.31 4.98
N GLY A 9 -5.69 2.70 5.43
CA GLY A 9 -5.87 3.71 6.47
C GLY A 9 -5.88 5.14 5.95
N THR A 10 -5.36 5.38 4.75
CA THR A 10 -5.45 6.66 4.01
C THR A 10 -5.41 6.41 2.51
N ALA A 11 -5.96 7.35 1.73
CA ALA A 11 -5.91 7.28 0.26
C ALA A 11 -4.46 7.20 -0.27
N GLY A 12 -3.51 7.87 0.37
CA GLY A 12 -2.08 7.83 0.00
C GLY A 12 -1.45 6.44 0.04
N HIS A 13 -2.01 5.50 0.81
CA HIS A 13 -1.56 4.11 0.85
C HIS A 13 -2.33 3.19 -0.13
N VAL A 14 -3.43 3.66 -0.72
CA VAL A 14 -4.27 2.88 -1.64
C VAL A 14 -4.06 3.30 -3.09
N MET A 15 -4.06 4.60 -3.35
CA MET A 15 -3.95 5.13 -4.72
C MET A 15 -2.73 4.65 -5.51
N PRO A 16 -1.54 4.46 -4.91
CA PRO A 16 -0.40 3.90 -5.60
C PRO A 16 -0.61 2.47 -6.10
N HIS A 17 -1.42 1.66 -5.40
CA HIS A 17 -1.79 0.33 -5.92
C HIS A 17 -2.61 0.47 -7.20
N LEU A 18 -3.58 1.40 -7.23
CA LEU A 18 -4.38 1.67 -8.42
C LEU A 18 -3.53 2.17 -9.59
N ALA A 19 -2.50 2.98 -9.30
CA ALA A 19 -1.57 3.47 -10.31
C ALA A 19 -0.79 2.34 -10.99
N LEU A 20 -0.47 1.28 -10.24
CA LEU A 20 0.29 0.12 -10.71
C LEU A 20 -0.60 -1.04 -11.19
N LEU A 21 -1.93 -0.95 -11.12
CA LEU A 21 -2.81 -2.08 -11.44
C LEU A 21 -2.62 -2.62 -12.85
N ASN A 22 -2.46 -1.73 -13.83
CA ASN A 22 -2.26 -2.17 -15.21
C ASN A 22 -0.98 -2.99 -15.38
N ASP A 23 0.08 -2.61 -14.68
CA ASP A 23 1.34 -3.34 -14.70
C ASP A 23 1.24 -4.65 -13.91
N PHE A 24 0.53 -4.65 -12.78
CA PHE A 24 0.26 -5.89 -12.04
C PHE A 24 -0.57 -6.87 -12.87
N ARG A 25 -1.61 -6.41 -13.59
CA ARG A 25 -2.44 -7.25 -14.47
C ARG A 25 -1.65 -7.87 -15.62
N LYS A 26 -0.64 -7.16 -16.15
CA LYS A 26 0.23 -7.70 -17.21
C LYS A 26 1.18 -8.78 -16.72
N ASN A 27 1.60 -8.71 -15.45
CA ASN A 27 2.68 -9.55 -14.92
C ASN A 27 2.19 -10.65 -13.96
N PHE A 28 0.94 -10.59 -13.50
CA PHE A 28 0.37 -11.55 -12.57
C PHE A 28 -1.03 -11.99 -13.01
N ASP A 29 -1.27 -13.29 -12.94
CA ASP A 29 -2.55 -13.91 -13.34
C ASP A 29 -3.66 -13.65 -12.32
N GLN A 30 -3.29 -13.41 -11.06
CA GLN A 30 -4.23 -13.20 -9.96
C GLN A 30 -3.73 -12.11 -9.02
N LEU A 31 -4.65 -11.21 -8.67
CA LEU A 31 -4.44 -10.11 -7.74
C LEU A 31 -5.30 -10.33 -6.49
N VAL A 32 -4.66 -10.29 -5.33
CA VAL A 32 -5.33 -10.37 -4.03
C VAL A 32 -4.99 -9.11 -3.24
N TYR A 33 -5.96 -8.56 -2.53
CA TYR A 33 -5.75 -7.42 -1.63
C TYR A 33 -6.10 -7.81 -0.20
N VAL A 34 -5.20 -7.50 0.73
CA VAL A 34 -5.46 -7.63 2.16
C VAL A 34 -5.47 -6.26 2.79
N GLY A 35 -6.63 -5.85 3.26
CA GLY A 35 -6.89 -4.57 3.91
C GLY A 35 -7.57 -4.72 5.27
N SER A 36 -8.07 -3.64 5.85
CA SER A 36 -8.88 -3.71 7.07
C SER A 36 -10.31 -4.15 6.78
N ILE A 37 -11.00 -4.67 7.78
CA ILE A 37 -12.39 -5.13 7.65
C ILE A 37 -13.33 -3.98 7.21
N SER A 38 -13.08 -2.76 7.68
CA SER A 38 -13.96 -1.60 7.50
C SER A 38 -13.22 -0.30 7.15
N GLY A 39 -12.06 -0.40 6.48
CA GLY A 39 -11.31 0.78 6.06
C GLY A 39 -11.73 1.28 4.68
N MET A 40 -11.38 2.53 4.39
CA MET A 40 -11.66 3.15 3.09
C MET A 40 -11.04 2.40 1.90
N GLU A 41 -9.96 1.65 2.13
CA GLU A 41 -9.33 0.81 1.11
C GLU A 41 -10.28 -0.26 0.59
N LYS A 42 -11.19 -0.78 1.42
CA LYS A 42 -12.19 -1.77 1.03
C LYS A 42 -13.08 -1.23 -0.09
N ASP A 43 -13.73 -0.09 0.15
CA ASP A 43 -14.65 0.52 -0.82
C ASP A 43 -13.99 0.88 -2.14
N ILE A 44 -12.69 1.23 -2.09
CA ILE A 44 -11.91 1.58 -3.28
C ILE A 44 -11.54 0.33 -4.08
N ILE A 45 -11.06 -0.71 -3.39
CA ILE A 45 -10.53 -1.92 -4.04
C ILE A 45 -11.66 -2.82 -4.53
N GLU A 46 -12.79 -2.95 -3.81
CA GLU A 46 -13.94 -3.76 -4.23
C GLU A 46 -14.60 -3.26 -5.53
N LYS A 47 -14.33 -2.02 -5.93
CA LYS A 47 -14.70 -1.52 -7.27
C LYS A 47 -13.89 -2.18 -8.40
N GLN A 48 -12.76 -2.80 -8.08
CA GLN A 48 -11.94 -3.55 -9.02
C GLN A 48 -12.38 -5.02 -9.00
N LYS A 49 -13.23 -5.42 -9.94
CA LYS A 49 -13.89 -6.75 -9.98
C LYS A 49 -12.92 -7.95 -10.07
N ASP A 50 -11.71 -7.71 -10.52
CA ASP A 50 -10.66 -8.70 -10.73
C ASP A 50 -9.72 -8.87 -9.52
N ILE A 51 -9.96 -8.15 -8.42
CA ILE A 51 -9.17 -8.23 -7.20
C ILE A 51 -9.97 -8.89 -6.09
N VAL A 52 -9.45 -9.98 -5.55
CA VAL A 52 -10.04 -10.63 -4.37
C VAL A 52 -9.65 -9.86 -3.12
N TYR A 53 -10.63 -9.33 -2.39
CA TYR A 53 -10.39 -8.58 -1.16
C TYR A 53 -10.58 -9.45 0.09
N HIS A 54 -9.63 -9.37 1.01
CA HIS A 54 -9.71 -9.97 2.34
C HIS A 54 -9.53 -8.92 3.42
N GLY A 55 -10.47 -8.86 4.36
CA GLY A 55 -10.41 -7.98 5.53
C GLY A 55 -9.71 -8.64 6.72
N VAL A 56 -8.78 -7.93 7.38
CA VAL A 56 -8.15 -8.39 8.63
C VAL A 56 -8.33 -7.35 9.73
N GLU A 57 -8.25 -7.81 10.97
CA GLU A 57 -8.21 -6.93 12.13
C GLU A 57 -6.96 -6.06 12.10
N THR A 58 -7.20 -4.76 12.20
CA THR A 58 -6.12 -3.76 12.24
C THR A 58 -6.46 -2.70 13.26
N THR A 59 -5.46 -1.96 13.71
CA THR A 59 -5.68 -0.85 14.63
C THR A 59 -4.68 0.25 14.39
N LYS A 60 -5.19 1.49 14.41
CA LYS A 60 -4.37 2.69 14.29
C LYS A 60 -3.82 3.09 15.65
N PHE A 61 -2.53 3.43 15.71
CA PHE A 61 -1.93 4.01 16.90
C PHE A 61 -2.51 5.42 17.16
N VAL A 62 -3.04 5.63 18.38
CA VAL A 62 -3.66 6.89 18.79
C VAL A 62 -2.69 7.67 19.67
N ARG A 63 -2.14 8.78 19.13
CA ARG A 63 -1.12 9.58 19.84
C ARG A 63 -1.66 10.32 21.06
N LYS A 64 -2.91 10.82 21.02
CA LYS A 64 -3.49 11.65 22.08
C LYS A 64 -4.11 10.87 23.26
N LYS A 65 -4.45 9.59 23.08
CA LYS A 65 -5.13 8.76 24.10
C LYS A 65 -4.39 7.42 24.24
N LEU A 66 -3.25 7.43 24.92
CA LEU A 66 -2.34 6.28 25.02
C LEU A 66 -3.00 5.02 25.60
N TRP A 67 -3.94 5.16 26.54
CA TRP A 67 -4.69 4.03 27.11
C TRP A 67 -5.46 3.21 26.06
N ARG A 68 -5.89 3.84 24.97
CA ARG A 68 -6.54 3.13 23.83
C ARG A 68 -5.58 2.22 23.07
N ASN A 69 -4.29 2.39 23.27
CA ASN A 69 -3.26 1.59 22.61
C ASN A 69 -2.98 0.27 23.33
N LEU A 70 -3.49 0.06 24.55
CA LEU A 70 -3.31 -1.18 25.31
C LEU A 70 -3.81 -2.43 24.56
N LEU A 71 -4.82 -2.28 23.70
CA LEU A 71 -5.36 -3.37 22.88
C LEU A 71 -4.62 -3.57 21.55
N ILE A 72 -3.66 -2.69 21.21
CA ILE A 72 -2.93 -2.78 19.93
C ILE A 72 -2.17 -4.11 19.81
N PRO A 73 -1.43 -4.60 20.83
CA PRO A 73 -0.71 -5.87 20.70
C PRO A 73 -1.64 -7.04 20.39
N PHE A 74 -2.80 -7.11 21.06
CA PHE A 74 -3.78 -8.18 20.86
C PHE A 74 -4.38 -8.14 19.46
N LYS A 75 -4.79 -6.94 18.99
CA LYS A 75 -5.30 -6.75 17.63
C LYS A 75 -4.26 -7.04 16.56
N LEU A 76 -3.01 -6.65 16.80
CA LEU A 76 -1.89 -6.97 15.91
C LEU A 76 -1.67 -8.48 15.80
N ILE A 77 -1.65 -9.19 16.93
CA ILE A 77 -1.51 -10.65 16.96
C ILE A 77 -2.67 -11.30 16.17
N LYS A 78 -3.91 -10.88 16.43
CA LYS A 78 -5.10 -11.38 15.72
C LYS A 78 -4.97 -11.12 14.21
N GLY A 79 -4.60 -9.91 13.80
CA GLY A 79 -4.39 -9.56 12.41
C GLY A 79 -3.28 -10.38 11.74
N ILE A 80 -2.19 -10.67 12.46
CA ILE A 80 -1.11 -11.54 11.96
C ILE A 80 -1.63 -12.98 11.73
N HIS A 81 -2.45 -13.52 12.64
CA HIS A 81 -3.02 -14.87 12.48
C HIS A 81 -3.98 -14.93 11.29
N GLN A 82 -4.87 -13.94 11.14
CA GLN A 82 -5.78 -13.84 10.01
C GLN A 82 -5.00 -13.73 8.70
N SER A 83 -4.01 -12.82 8.64
CA SER A 83 -3.14 -12.66 7.47
C SER A 83 -2.39 -13.94 7.12
N LYS A 84 -1.89 -14.68 8.12
CA LYS A 84 -1.23 -15.97 7.90
C LYS A 84 -2.17 -17.01 7.28
N LYS A 85 -3.44 -17.06 7.73
CA LYS A 85 -4.46 -17.96 7.15
C LYS A 85 -4.71 -17.60 5.69
N ILE A 86 -4.91 -16.31 5.37
CA ILE A 86 -5.12 -15.82 4.02
C ILE A 86 -3.92 -16.15 3.12
N ILE A 87 -2.69 -15.85 3.56
CA ILE A 87 -1.47 -16.13 2.79
C ILE A 87 -1.32 -17.62 2.48
N LYS A 88 -1.65 -18.49 3.44
CA LYS A 88 -1.61 -19.95 3.22
C LYS A 88 -2.68 -20.42 2.24
N GLN A 89 -3.86 -19.81 2.24
CA GLN A 89 -4.97 -20.10 1.33
C GLN A 89 -4.64 -19.60 -0.08
N GLU A 90 -4.24 -18.33 -0.19
CA GLU A 90 -4.00 -17.67 -1.48
C GLU A 90 -2.67 -18.06 -2.13
N LYS A 91 -1.67 -18.46 -1.35
CA LYS A 91 -0.33 -18.87 -1.80
C LYS A 91 0.31 -17.87 -2.75
N PRO A 92 0.40 -16.56 -2.39
CA PRO A 92 0.98 -15.57 -3.27
C PRO A 92 2.48 -15.81 -3.47
N ASN A 93 2.98 -15.48 -4.67
CA ASN A 93 4.40 -15.55 -4.98
C ASN A 93 5.19 -14.35 -4.38
N VAL A 94 4.51 -13.21 -4.23
CA VAL A 94 5.09 -11.98 -3.68
C VAL A 94 4.02 -11.14 -3.00
N VAL A 95 4.43 -10.36 -2.01
CA VAL A 95 3.59 -9.35 -1.36
C VAL A 95 4.15 -7.97 -1.67
N PHE A 96 3.29 -7.07 -2.14
CA PHE A 96 3.60 -5.65 -2.31
C PHE A 96 2.86 -4.83 -1.25
N SER A 97 3.62 -4.11 -0.42
CA SER A 97 3.12 -3.32 0.70
C SER A 97 3.34 -1.83 0.46
N LYS A 98 2.27 -1.05 0.46
CA LYS A 98 2.36 0.43 0.39
C LYS A 98 2.48 1.09 1.77
N GLY A 99 2.43 0.29 2.83
CA GLY A 99 2.50 0.79 4.20
C GLY A 99 1.13 1.15 4.79
N GLY A 100 1.16 2.00 5.81
CA GLY A 100 0.01 2.23 6.68
C GLY A 100 -0.11 1.14 7.75
N TYR A 101 -0.88 1.42 8.82
CA TYR A 101 -1.05 0.49 9.94
C TYR A 101 -1.69 -0.85 9.53
N VAL A 102 -2.40 -0.87 8.42
CA VAL A 102 -3.08 -2.04 7.85
C VAL A 102 -2.09 -3.08 7.34
N SER A 103 -0.97 -2.64 6.78
CA SER A 103 0.00 -3.54 6.15
C SER A 103 0.89 -4.31 7.13
N LEU A 104 1.12 -3.79 8.33
CA LEU A 104 2.07 -4.36 9.28
C LEU A 104 1.79 -5.84 9.63
N PRO A 105 0.56 -6.24 10.00
CA PRO A 105 0.26 -7.64 10.28
C PRO A 105 0.47 -8.54 9.06
N VAL A 106 0.16 -8.05 7.86
CA VAL A 106 0.32 -8.78 6.60
C VAL A 106 1.80 -9.03 6.30
N VAL A 107 2.63 -7.99 6.43
CA VAL A 107 4.09 -8.07 6.19
C VAL A 107 4.75 -9.06 7.16
N ILE A 108 4.40 -9.00 8.45
CA ILE A 108 4.92 -9.95 9.46
C ILE A 108 4.50 -11.39 9.13
N ALA A 109 3.23 -11.59 8.78
CA ALA A 109 2.69 -12.91 8.40
C ALA A 109 3.38 -13.45 7.14
N SER A 110 3.62 -12.61 6.14
CA SER A 110 4.30 -12.97 4.88
C SER A 110 5.70 -13.51 5.15
N LYS A 111 6.48 -12.83 5.99
CA LYS A 111 7.81 -13.31 6.39
C LYS A 111 7.75 -14.67 7.07
N ARG A 112 6.76 -14.89 7.96
CA ARG A 112 6.57 -16.17 8.64
C ARG A 112 6.13 -17.29 7.68
N CYS A 113 5.46 -16.93 6.59
CA CYS A 113 5.08 -17.87 5.52
C CYS A 113 6.16 -18.01 4.43
N LYS A 114 7.33 -17.38 4.59
CA LYS A 114 8.45 -17.38 3.61
C LYS A 114 8.09 -16.76 2.26
N VAL A 115 7.06 -15.88 2.22
CA VAL A 115 6.68 -15.12 1.03
C VAL A 115 7.48 -13.81 1.00
N PRO A 116 8.19 -13.49 -0.08
CA PRO A 116 8.98 -12.26 -0.18
C PRO A 116 8.05 -11.03 -0.17
N VAL A 117 8.51 -9.98 0.54
CA VAL A 117 7.79 -8.72 0.66
C VAL A 117 8.61 -7.61 0.00
N VAL A 118 7.99 -6.87 -0.89
CA VAL A 118 8.46 -5.59 -1.42
C VAL A 118 7.60 -4.50 -0.79
N ALA A 119 8.22 -3.55 -0.10
CA ALA A 119 7.51 -2.39 0.45
C ALA A 119 7.81 -1.14 -0.37
N HIS A 120 6.92 -0.16 -0.32
CA HIS A 120 7.16 1.15 -0.92
C HIS A 120 6.91 2.27 0.10
N GLU A 121 7.87 3.21 0.18
CA GLU A 121 7.78 4.43 0.98
C GLU A 121 7.69 5.65 0.08
N SER A 122 6.64 6.46 0.26
CA SER A 122 6.44 7.66 -0.53
C SER A 122 6.98 8.93 0.10
N ASP A 123 7.19 8.91 1.41
CA ASP A 123 7.60 10.08 2.16
C ASP A 123 9.13 10.18 2.26
N LEU A 124 9.63 11.39 2.44
CA LEU A 124 11.06 11.65 2.65
C LEU A 124 11.56 11.00 3.94
N GLU A 125 10.70 10.94 4.96
CA GLU A 125 10.94 10.22 6.21
C GLU A 125 10.04 9.00 6.29
N MET A 126 10.64 7.83 6.47
CA MET A 126 9.91 6.58 6.55
C MET A 126 8.86 6.59 7.66
N GLY A 127 7.61 6.30 7.30
CA GLY A 127 6.51 6.21 8.25
C GLY A 127 6.69 5.06 9.28
N LEU A 128 6.03 5.18 10.44
CA LEU A 128 6.17 4.21 11.53
C LEU A 128 5.86 2.77 11.09
N ALA A 129 4.81 2.57 10.32
CA ALA A 129 4.44 1.24 9.82
C ALA A 129 5.56 0.63 8.95
N ASN A 130 6.16 1.42 8.05
CA ASN A 130 7.26 0.96 7.22
C ASN A 130 8.55 0.77 8.03
N LYS A 131 8.82 1.62 9.04
CA LYS A 131 9.94 1.40 9.98
C LYS A 131 9.83 0.04 10.68
N LEU A 132 8.64 -0.30 11.19
CA LEU A 132 8.37 -1.58 11.85
C LEU A 132 8.35 -2.77 10.87
N SER A 133 7.97 -2.55 9.63
CA SER A 133 7.94 -3.57 8.56
C SER A 133 9.32 -3.86 7.96
N LYS A 134 10.26 -2.91 8.04
CA LYS A 134 11.60 -2.96 7.43
C LYS A 134 12.35 -4.29 7.65
N PRO A 135 12.40 -4.89 8.87
CA PRO A 135 13.12 -6.14 9.09
C PRO A 135 12.56 -7.31 8.28
N TYR A 136 11.27 -7.27 7.97
CA TYR A 136 10.51 -8.34 7.32
C TYR A 136 10.49 -8.22 5.80
N CYS A 137 10.88 -7.06 5.24
CA CYS A 137 10.92 -6.82 3.81
C CYS A 137 12.21 -7.36 3.18
N LYS A 138 12.09 -7.86 1.94
CA LYS A 138 13.23 -8.21 1.08
C LYS A 138 13.83 -6.97 0.43
N VAL A 139 12.96 -6.09 -0.09
CA VAL A 139 13.32 -4.82 -0.74
C VAL A 139 12.36 -3.73 -0.28
N ILE A 140 12.85 -2.51 -0.21
CA ILE A 140 12.04 -1.31 0.05
C ILE A 140 12.26 -0.33 -1.10
N CYS A 141 11.24 -0.11 -1.91
CA CYS A 141 11.22 0.94 -2.90
C CYS A 141 10.96 2.29 -2.23
N THR A 142 11.58 3.36 -2.69
CA THR A 142 11.39 4.70 -2.13
C THR A 142 11.16 5.73 -3.22
N SER A 143 10.39 6.76 -2.91
CA SER A 143 10.19 7.89 -3.83
C SER A 143 11.39 8.82 -3.89
N PHE A 144 12.23 8.83 -2.85
CA PHE A 144 13.33 9.77 -2.70
C PHE A 144 14.65 9.03 -2.47
N GLU A 145 15.69 9.46 -3.18
CA GLU A 145 17.06 8.96 -3.03
C GLU A 145 17.58 9.08 -1.59
N LYS A 146 17.33 10.23 -0.95
CA LYS A 146 17.72 10.48 0.44
C LYS A 146 17.12 9.47 1.42
N THR A 147 15.93 8.94 1.12
CA THR A 147 15.28 7.89 1.92
C THR A 147 15.92 6.53 1.65
N ALA A 148 16.28 6.24 0.39
CA ALA A 148 16.96 5.01 0.01
C ALA A 148 18.32 4.89 0.70
N GLN A 149 19.11 5.96 0.74
CA GLN A 149 20.46 5.99 1.36
C GLN A 149 20.46 5.62 2.85
N LYS A 150 19.34 5.82 3.56
CA LYS A 150 19.18 5.47 4.98
C LYS A 150 18.94 3.97 5.23
N CYS A 151 18.84 3.14 4.20
CA CYS A 151 18.48 1.73 4.35
C CYS A 151 19.15 0.84 3.30
N LYS A 152 20.00 -0.09 3.72
CA LYS A 152 20.70 -1.05 2.83
C LYS A 152 19.79 -1.89 1.92
N LYS A 153 18.52 -2.07 2.28
CA LYS A 153 17.53 -2.81 1.48
C LYS A 153 16.69 -1.91 0.57
N ALA A 154 16.95 -0.61 0.58
CA ALA A 154 16.14 0.34 -0.17
C ALA A 154 16.75 0.67 -1.53
N VAL A 155 15.86 0.93 -2.49
CA VAL A 155 16.18 1.35 -3.85
C VAL A 155 15.24 2.51 -4.19
N CYS A 156 15.76 3.60 -4.73
CA CYS A 156 14.95 4.69 -5.23
C CYS A 156 14.30 4.30 -6.56
N THR A 157 12.97 4.26 -6.59
CA THR A 157 12.18 3.90 -7.77
C THR A 157 11.25 5.01 -8.22
N GLY A 158 11.19 6.12 -7.47
CA GLY A 158 10.18 7.16 -7.66
C GLY A 158 8.82 6.78 -7.09
N SER A 159 7.86 7.67 -7.24
CA SER A 159 6.47 7.47 -6.80
C SER A 159 5.63 6.87 -7.91
N PRO A 160 4.82 5.83 -7.62
CA PRO A 160 3.82 5.35 -8.55
C PRO A 160 2.75 6.43 -8.75
N ILE A 161 2.61 6.90 -9.99
CA ILE A 161 1.60 7.88 -10.40
C ILE A 161 0.70 7.28 -11.48
N ARG A 162 -0.53 7.74 -11.52
CA ARG A 162 -1.50 7.32 -12.54
C ARG A 162 -1.18 8.01 -13.86
N THR A 163 -0.75 7.25 -14.84
CA THR A 163 -0.41 7.76 -16.19
C THR A 163 -1.66 8.13 -17.01
N ASP A 164 -2.80 7.51 -16.72
CA ASP A 164 -4.10 7.82 -17.32
C ASP A 164 -4.65 9.21 -16.94
N MET A 165 -4.11 9.83 -15.90
CA MET A 165 -4.47 11.18 -15.48
C MET A 165 -3.61 12.27 -16.13
N VAL A 166 -2.52 11.90 -16.77
CA VAL A 166 -1.65 12.87 -17.48
C VAL A 166 -2.30 13.25 -18.80
N LYS A 167 -2.90 14.43 -18.83
CA LYS A 167 -3.48 15.03 -20.05
C LYS A 167 -2.68 16.25 -20.44
N SER A 168 -2.72 16.61 -21.74
CA SER A 168 -2.15 17.86 -22.17
C SER A 168 -2.88 19.04 -21.52
N LYS A 169 -2.16 20.16 -21.33
CA LYS A 169 -2.78 21.41 -20.80
C LYS A 169 -4.01 21.80 -21.63
N ALA A 170 -3.92 21.70 -22.96
CA ALA A 170 -5.01 22.05 -23.88
C ALA A 170 -6.26 21.18 -23.66
N GLU A 171 -6.10 19.85 -23.51
CA GLU A 171 -7.21 18.94 -23.24
C GLU A 171 -7.84 19.19 -21.86
N ALA A 172 -7.02 19.47 -20.85
CA ALA A 172 -7.50 19.78 -19.51
C ALA A 172 -8.30 21.09 -19.51
N MET A 173 -7.77 22.15 -20.13
CA MET A 173 -8.45 23.44 -20.26
C MET A 173 -9.78 23.30 -20.99
N LYS A 174 -9.80 22.61 -22.13
CA LYS A 174 -11.03 22.34 -22.88
C LYS A 174 -12.08 21.61 -22.05
N LYS A 175 -11.68 20.58 -21.30
CA LYS A 175 -12.60 19.80 -20.45
C LYS A 175 -13.17 20.62 -19.29
N LEU A 176 -12.41 21.57 -18.76
CA LEU A 176 -12.81 22.42 -17.65
C LEU A 176 -13.50 23.72 -18.09
N GLY A 177 -13.62 23.96 -19.41
CA GLY A 177 -14.18 25.20 -19.93
C GLY A 177 -13.33 26.44 -19.63
N ILE A 178 -12.01 26.26 -19.44
CA ILE A 178 -11.09 27.35 -19.11
C ILE A 178 -10.50 27.90 -20.40
N ASP A 179 -10.79 29.16 -20.69
CA ASP A 179 -10.20 29.90 -21.80
C ASP A 179 -9.40 31.09 -21.24
N THR A 180 -8.10 30.91 -21.06
CA THR A 180 -7.22 31.95 -20.55
C THR A 180 -5.76 31.71 -20.91
N ASN A 181 -5.04 32.78 -21.22
CA ASN A 181 -3.60 32.78 -21.39
C ASN A 181 -2.83 33.07 -20.09
N LYS A 182 -3.55 33.31 -18.98
CA LYS A 182 -2.93 33.56 -17.68
C LYS A 182 -2.41 32.26 -17.04
N PRO A 183 -1.42 32.35 -16.15
CA PRO A 183 -1.01 31.21 -15.33
C PRO A 183 -2.18 30.71 -14.48
N ILE A 184 -2.38 29.38 -14.45
CA ILE A 184 -3.40 28.73 -13.64
C ILE A 184 -2.68 28.09 -12.46
N LEU A 185 -3.05 28.50 -11.26
CA LEU A 185 -2.65 27.86 -10.02
C LEU A 185 -3.75 26.89 -9.58
N VAL A 186 -3.38 25.63 -9.32
CA VAL A 186 -4.28 24.55 -8.87
C VAL A 186 -3.89 24.13 -7.46
#